data_c8a1f2781c7506ed19d86a48dd01e183
#
_entry.id   c8a1f2781c7506ed19d86a48dd01e183
#
_cell.length_a   1.000
_cell.length_b   1.000
_cell.length_c   1.000
_cell.angle_alpha   90.00
_cell.angle_beta   90.00
_cell.angle_gamma   90.00
#
_symmetry.space_group_name_H-M   'P 1'
#
loop_
_entity.id
_entity.type
_entity.pdbx_description
1 polymer ?
#
loop_
_entity_poly.entity_id
_entity_poly.type
_entity_poly.pdbx_seq_one_letter_code
_entity_poly.pdbx_strand_id
1 'polypeptide(L)'
;MFKYLILITWIIFSLLSCGKDNKVVEISSPSGNIKTFVYSKSNGANYEVFYKNQKVINNSQLGILFKNGFSLFNDSEVKNVQNNYFDDSWELPWGEVRKIRNSYNETIITYQQDLTSFNLIFRAYDDGIAFRYQINNAINKNDSIIISDELTQFNLTDSADLWWVPAYGDNRYEELYSKTKVTEIDTVHTPLTLRYNNGIHMSIHEASLINYSSMQLFHSKDGSLNCDLAPWSNGDKVRISLPFKTPWRTVKISSSAKGLIESYLTLNCNEPNKIEDTSWIKPAKYIGIWWGMIIGKWTWGESFRHGATNERSYKYIDFASKHGFDEVLIEGWASGWQGLFPEDSVTVSFTKSTPDFDLEKVQNYAKSRGVSLQSYHETMASTKNYLAQIDSAFSLLSKLNIKNVKIGQVGKLLDHKEFHYGQYGVNYYRTVLEKALEYKIGVNFHEPIKDTGERRTYPNMLTREGAKGMEYNAWSGGNPPSHTTILPFTRLLNSPMDFTPGIFDLLYDNIESNSSKEFSVTFTVIDSGNGYQNLTYKGSESIWFEKNMKVDTTYANNRPIYIWTIEQKLQVGDWEWGVSADHINL
;
A
#
# COMPACT_ATOMS: atom_id res chain seq x y z
N MET A 1 -66.59 10.64 -29.73
CA MET A 1 -66.04 11.25 -28.52
C MET A 1 -64.56 10.98 -28.44
N PHE A 2 -63.76 11.92 -28.88
CA PHE A 2 -62.30 11.79 -29.06
C PHE A 2 -61.59 11.91 -27.71
N LYS A 3 -60.77 10.93 -27.37
CA LYS A 3 -59.76 11.02 -26.30
C LYS A 3 -58.43 11.47 -26.90
N TYR A 4 -57.99 12.64 -26.52
CA TYR A 4 -56.67 13.16 -26.91
C TYR A 4 -55.58 12.49 -26.07
N LEU A 5 -54.65 11.85 -26.78
CA LEU A 5 -53.41 11.32 -26.23
C LEU A 5 -52.38 12.46 -26.28
N ILE A 6 -51.99 13.00 -25.13
CA ILE A 6 -50.94 14.01 -25.06
C ILE A 6 -49.59 13.27 -24.99
N LEU A 7 -48.87 13.32 -26.11
CA LEU A 7 -47.50 12.88 -26.22
C LEU A 7 -46.60 14.02 -25.72
N ILE A 8 -46.05 13.90 -24.51
CA ILE A 8 -45.05 14.86 -24.00
C ILE A 8 -43.70 14.46 -24.58
N THR A 9 -43.32 15.09 -25.68
CA THR A 9 -41.96 15.05 -26.23
C THR A 9 -41.10 15.97 -25.38
N TRP A 10 -40.18 15.36 -24.62
CA TRP A 10 -39.08 16.10 -23.98
C TRP A 10 -38.11 16.58 -25.06
N ILE A 11 -38.20 17.86 -25.42
CA ILE A 11 -37.20 18.54 -26.24
C ILE A 11 -36.06 18.91 -25.32
N ILE A 12 -34.94 18.16 -25.44
CA ILE A 12 -33.67 18.54 -24.83
C ILE A 12 -33.16 19.76 -25.62
N PHE A 13 -33.32 20.95 -25.05
CA PHE A 13 -32.64 22.14 -25.53
C PHE A 13 -31.13 21.98 -25.27
N SER A 14 -30.38 21.51 -26.26
CA SER A 14 -28.96 21.76 -26.33
C SER A 14 -28.76 23.24 -26.63
N LEU A 15 -28.41 24.01 -25.62
CA LEU A 15 -27.90 25.36 -25.80
C LEU A 15 -26.61 25.29 -26.61
N LEU A 16 -26.72 25.43 -27.91
CA LEU A 16 -25.63 25.74 -28.81
C LEU A 16 -25.18 27.17 -28.50
N SER A 17 -24.22 27.31 -27.59
CA SER A 17 -23.44 28.54 -27.50
C SER A 17 -22.57 28.64 -28.74
N CYS A 18 -22.87 29.59 -29.59
CA CYS A 18 -22.12 29.91 -30.79
C CYS A 18 -20.89 30.75 -30.42
N GLY A 19 -19.89 30.12 -29.85
CA GLY A 19 -18.50 30.58 -29.70
C GLY A 19 -17.63 29.40 -30.00
N LYS A 20 -16.65 29.53 -30.85
CA LYS A 20 -15.85 28.46 -31.44
C LYS A 20 -15.13 27.51 -30.44
N ASP A 21 -15.20 27.70 -29.10
CA ASP A 21 -14.15 27.21 -28.21
C ASP A 21 -14.55 26.55 -26.88
N ASN A 22 -15.85 26.42 -26.51
CA ASN A 22 -16.19 25.83 -25.21
C ASN A 22 -17.27 24.76 -25.32
N LYS A 23 -16.91 23.48 -25.22
CA LYS A 23 -17.89 22.39 -25.06
C LYS A 23 -17.92 21.95 -23.60
N VAL A 24 -19.13 21.87 -23.05
CA VAL A 24 -19.36 21.34 -21.68
C VAL A 24 -20.07 19.99 -21.80
N VAL A 25 -19.55 18.99 -21.11
CA VAL A 25 -20.15 17.65 -21.02
C VAL A 25 -20.49 17.37 -19.56
N GLU A 26 -21.78 17.14 -19.29
CA GLU A 26 -22.26 16.72 -17.96
C GLU A 26 -22.28 15.20 -17.88
N ILE A 27 -21.77 14.65 -16.77
CA ILE A 27 -21.73 13.23 -16.46
C ILE A 27 -22.32 13.07 -15.07
N SER A 28 -23.40 12.31 -14.94
CA SER A 28 -24.10 12.09 -13.67
C SER A 28 -24.00 10.63 -13.25
N SER A 29 -23.92 10.37 -11.94
CA SER A 29 -24.05 9.01 -11.40
C SER A 29 -25.48 8.46 -11.62
N PRO A 30 -25.71 7.14 -11.50
CA PRO A 30 -27.04 6.54 -11.65
C PRO A 30 -28.11 7.19 -10.76
N SER A 31 -27.77 7.55 -9.51
CA SER A 31 -28.68 8.27 -8.59
C SER A 31 -28.79 9.77 -8.86
N GLY A 32 -27.91 10.34 -9.68
CA GLY A 32 -27.80 11.79 -9.90
C GLY A 32 -27.15 12.58 -8.75
N ASN A 33 -26.71 11.91 -7.68
CA ASN A 33 -26.09 12.57 -6.53
C ASN A 33 -24.67 13.08 -6.81
N ILE A 34 -23.96 12.46 -7.74
CA ILE A 34 -22.63 12.90 -8.18
C ILE A 34 -22.76 13.41 -9.61
N LYS A 35 -22.27 14.60 -9.86
CA LYS A 35 -22.20 15.23 -11.18
C LYS A 35 -20.81 15.73 -11.45
N THR A 36 -20.32 15.46 -12.65
CA THR A 36 -19.04 15.96 -13.15
C THR A 36 -19.29 16.77 -14.41
N PHE A 37 -18.69 17.95 -14.49
CA PHE A 37 -18.71 18.78 -15.69
C PHE A 37 -17.32 18.82 -16.29
N VAL A 38 -17.19 18.45 -17.55
CA VAL A 38 -15.95 18.51 -18.31
C VAL A 38 -16.02 19.67 -19.28
N TYR A 39 -15.09 20.59 -19.16
CA TYR A 39 -14.97 21.79 -20.00
C TYR A 39 -13.83 21.60 -20.98
N SER A 40 -14.12 21.59 -22.27
CA SER A 40 -13.12 21.48 -23.34
C SER A 40 -12.93 22.84 -23.99
N LYS A 41 -11.71 23.34 -24.01
CA LYS A 41 -11.29 24.60 -24.60
C LYS A 41 -10.16 24.34 -25.59
N SER A 42 -9.88 25.30 -26.47
CA SER A 42 -8.76 25.19 -27.42
C SER A 42 -7.40 24.98 -26.76
N ASN A 43 -7.20 25.53 -25.56
CA ASN A 43 -5.94 25.48 -24.81
C ASN A 43 -5.94 24.50 -23.63
N GLY A 44 -6.85 23.51 -23.60
CA GLY A 44 -6.87 22.51 -22.54
C GLY A 44 -8.26 21.98 -22.19
N ALA A 45 -8.30 21.02 -21.27
CA ALA A 45 -9.52 20.49 -20.68
C ALA A 45 -9.47 20.58 -19.16
N ASN A 46 -10.62 20.87 -18.55
CA ASN A 46 -10.76 20.98 -17.12
C ASN A 46 -12.02 20.23 -16.67
N TYR A 47 -12.13 19.93 -15.39
CA TYR A 47 -13.32 19.32 -14.81
C TYR A 47 -13.65 19.88 -13.44
N GLU A 48 -14.92 19.72 -13.04
CA GLU A 48 -15.44 20.03 -11.71
C GLU A 48 -16.33 18.88 -11.24
N VAL A 49 -16.39 18.66 -9.91
CA VAL A 49 -17.23 17.60 -9.33
C VAL A 49 -18.14 18.16 -8.26
N PHE A 50 -19.40 17.73 -8.32
CA PHE A 50 -20.44 18.06 -7.35
C PHE A 50 -20.96 16.78 -6.68
N TYR A 51 -21.22 16.85 -5.39
CA TYR A 51 -21.89 15.84 -4.62
C TYR A 51 -23.12 16.43 -3.95
N LYS A 52 -24.32 15.89 -4.26
CA LYS A 52 -25.60 16.42 -3.76
C LYS A 52 -25.72 17.94 -3.95
N ASN A 53 -25.38 18.41 -5.15
CA ASN A 53 -25.36 19.83 -5.55
C ASN A 53 -24.30 20.71 -4.83
N GLN A 54 -23.44 20.14 -4.00
CA GLN A 54 -22.31 20.85 -3.41
C GLN A 54 -21.06 20.56 -4.23
N LYS A 55 -20.33 21.60 -4.64
CA LYS A 55 -19.06 21.44 -5.33
C LYS A 55 -18.03 20.88 -4.36
N VAL A 56 -17.34 19.79 -4.74
CA VAL A 56 -16.32 19.10 -3.93
C VAL A 56 -14.94 19.13 -4.59
N ILE A 57 -14.89 19.26 -5.92
CA ILE A 57 -13.66 19.54 -6.66
C ILE A 57 -13.90 20.78 -7.52
N ASN A 58 -13.06 21.78 -7.36
CA ASN A 58 -13.02 23.00 -8.16
C ASN A 58 -12.49 22.72 -9.55
N ASN A 59 -12.55 23.75 -10.41
CA ASN A 59 -11.98 23.70 -11.74
C ASN A 59 -10.54 23.16 -11.70
N SER A 60 -10.35 21.94 -12.22
CA SER A 60 -9.12 21.14 -12.15
C SER A 60 -8.69 20.79 -13.56
N GLN A 61 -7.42 20.99 -13.87
CA GLN A 61 -6.84 20.71 -15.17
C GLN A 61 -6.77 19.21 -15.43
N LEU A 62 -6.89 18.85 -16.72
CA LEU A 62 -6.62 17.52 -17.27
C LEU A 62 -5.50 17.62 -18.31
N GLY A 63 -4.67 16.58 -18.42
CA GLY A 63 -3.64 16.55 -19.44
C GLY A 63 -2.53 15.55 -19.19
N ILE A 64 -1.77 15.29 -20.27
CA ILE A 64 -0.51 14.56 -20.26
C ILE A 64 0.48 15.33 -21.10
N LEU A 65 1.67 15.54 -20.57
CA LEU A 65 2.79 16.14 -21.27
C LEU A 65 3.79 15.03 -21.67
N PHE A 66 4.15 15.01 -22.93
CA PHE A 66 5.14 14.08 -23.47
C PHE A 66 6.52 14.75 -23.59
N LYS A 67 7.56 13.94 -23.55
CA LYS A 67 8.95 14.41 -23.59
C LYS A 67 9.30 15.18 -24.88
N ASN A 68 8.59 14.95 -25.96
CA ASN A 68 8.74 15.67 -27.23
C ASN A 68 8.03 17.04 -27.26
N GLY A 69 7.42 17.46 -26.12
CA GLY A 69 6.67 18.71 -26.00
C GLY A 69 5.21 18.65 -26.41
N PHE A 70 4.73 17.52 -26.95
CA PHE A 70 3.30 17.33 -27.23
C PHE A 70 2.53 17.25 -25.91
N SER A 71 1.38 17.95 -25.83
CA SER A 71 0.50 17.92 -24.66
C SER A 71 -0.92 17.61 -25.10
N LEU A 72 -1.58 16.65 -24.45
CA LEU A 72 -2.98 16.36 -24.72
C LEU A 72 -3.85 17.58 -24.40
N PHE A 73 -4.88 17.77 -25.18
CA PHE A 73 -5.91 18.83 -25.15
C PHE A 73 -5.47 20.20 -25.70
N ASN A 74 -4.19 20.44 -25.98
CA ASN A 74 -3.79 21.67 -26.65
C ASN A 74 -4.22 21.62 -28.12
N ASP A 75 -4.95 22.64 -28.57
CA ASP A 75 -5.49 22.74 -29.94
C ASP A 75 -6.32 21.51 -30.38
N SER A 76 -7.02 20.88 -29.42
CA SER A 76 -7.83 19.69 -29.68
C SER A 76 -9.31 20.05 -29.87
N GLU A 77 -10.00 19.24 -30.64
CA GLU A 77 -11.45 19.34 -30.86
C GLU A 77 -12.17 18.09 -30.35
N VAL A 78 -13.32 18.28 -29.71
CA VAL A 78 -14.23 17.18 -29.38
C VAL A 78 -14.93 16.69 -30.65
N LYS A 79 -14.66 15.46 -31.05
CA LYS A 79 -15.26 14.83 -32.23
C LYS A 79 -16.50 14.02 -31.90
N ASN A 80 -16.53 13.36 -30.76
CA ASN A 80 -17.64 12.52 -30.34
C ASN A 80 -17.81 12.51 -28.82
N VAL A 81 -19.06 12.33 -28.37
CA VAL A 81 -19.40 12.04 -26.97
C VAL A 81 -20.34 10.86 -26.96
N GLN A 82 -19.94 9.79 -26.31
CA GLN A 82 -20.73 8.57 -26.18
C GLN A 82 -21.04 8.33 -24.69
N ASN A 83 -22.30 8.07 -24.38
CA ASN A 83 -22.77 7.75 -23.05
C ASN A 83 -23.25 6.30 -22.99
N ASN A 84 -22.83 5.58 -21.94
CA ASN A 84 -23.20 4.19 -21.67
C ASN A 84 -23.66 4.09 -20.21
N TYR A 85 -24.53 3.13 -19.92
CA TYR A 85 -24.92 2.75 -18.56
C TYR A 85 -24.57 1.28 -18.34
N PHE A 86 -24.01 0.97 -17.18
CA PHE A 86 -23.66 -0.38 -16.76
C PHE A 86 -24.23 -0.65 -15.37
N ASP A 87 -24.79 -1.84 -15.19
CA ASP A 87 -25.27 -2.33 -13.89
C ASP A 87 -25.19 -3.85 -13.87
N ASP A 88 -24.13 -4.37 -13.30
CA ASP A 88 -23.90 -5.78 -13.13
C ASP A 88 -23.38 -6.09 -11.72
N SER A 89 -23.07 -7.35 -11.46
CA SER A 89 -22.47 -7.79 -10.19
C SER A 89 -21.46 -8.88 -10.47
N TRP A 90 -20.42 -8.92 -9.68
CA TRP A 90 -19.39 -9.94 -9.74
C TRP A 90 -19.04 -10.45 -8.34
N GLU A 91 -18.34 -11.59 -8.24
CA GLU A 91 -18.00 -12.21 -6.97
C GLU A 91 -16.49 -12.16 -6.70
N LEU A 92 -16.15 -11.84 -5.45
CA LEU A 92 -14.81 -12.07 -4.90
C LEU A 92 -14.73 -13.49 -4.36
N PRO A 93 -13.67 -14.25 -4.66
CA PRO A 93 -13.48 -15.60 -4.11
C PRO A 93 -13.16 -15.58 -2.60
N TRP A 94 -12.66 -14.48 -2.09
CA TRP A 94 -12.35 -14.25 -0.68
C TRP A 94 -12.41 -12.75 -0.37
N GLY A 95 -12.50 -12.37 0.90
CA GLY A 95 -12.53 -10.99 1.36
C GLY A 95 -13.75 -10.67 2.22
N GLU A 96 -14.00 -9.38 2.43
CA GLU A 96 -15.01 -8.84 3.34
C GLU A 96 -16.45 -8.99 2.82
N VAL A 97 -16.61 -9.05 1.49
CA VAL A 97 -17.92 -9.32 0.85
C VAL A 97 -17.73 -10.26 -0.32
N ARG A 98 -18.75 -11.10 -0.57
CA ARG A 98 -18.72 -12.02 -1.69
C ARG A 98 -19.17 -11.36 -3.00
N LYS A 99 -20.30 -10.65 -2.98
CA LYS A 99 -20.93 -10.07 -4.17
C LYS A 99 -20.79 -8.56 -4.18
N ILE A 100 -20.20 -8.03 -5.24
CA ILE A 100 -19.98 -6.61 -5.45
C ILE A 100 -20.81 -6.13 -6.65
N ARG A 101 -21.62 -5.09 -6.44
CA ARG A 101 -22.34 -4.42 -7.52
C ARG A 101 -21.40 -3.45 -8.24
N ASN A 102 -21.50 -3.40 -9.57
CA ASN A 102 -20.75 -2.52 -10.44
C ASN A 102 -21.75 -1.71 -11.29
N SER A 103 -22.18 -0.57 -10.78
CA SER A 103 -23.21 0.27 -11.41
C SER A 103 -22.68 1.68 -11.62
N TYR A 104 -22.63 2.15 -12.88
CA TYR A 104 -22.09 3.46 -13.25
C TYR A 104 -22.61 3.94 -14.59
N ASN A 105 -22.60 5.25 -14.79
CA ASN A 105 -22.65 5.87 -16.09
C ASN A 105 -21.25 6.14 -16.60
N GLU A 106 -20.97 5.75 -17.87
CA GLU A 106 -19.69 6.00 -18.53
C GLU A 106 -19.89 7.01 -19.66
N THR A 107 -19.03 8.01 -19.72
CA THR A 107 -18.95 8.94 -20.84
C THR A 107 -17.58 8.87 -21.47
N ILE A 108 -17.53 8.61 -22.77
CA ILE A 108 -16.32 8.62 -23.59
C ILE A 108 -16.35 9.88 -24.44
N ILE A 109 -15.40 10.79 -24.19
CA ILE A 109 -15.21 12.01 -24.97
C ILE A 109 -14.02 11.78 -25.89
N THR A 110 -14.26 11.70 -27.19
CA THR A 110 -13.21 11.51 -28.19
C THR A 110 -12.71 12.85 -28.70
N TYR A 111 -11.43 13.06 -28.59
CA TYR A 111 -10.70 14.24 -29.08
C TYR A 111 -9.88 13.91 -30.31
N GLN A 112 -9.74 14.90 -31.17
CA GLN A 112 -8.80 14.92 -32.27
C GLN A 112 -7.84 16.10 -32.10
N GLN A 113 -6.56 15.84 -32.15
CA GLN A 113 -5.49 16.82 -32.10
C GLN A 113 -4.50 16.48 -33.21
N ASP A 114 -4.51 17.24 -34.29
CA ASP A 114 -3.81 16.91 -35.52
C ASP A 114 -4.13 15.48 -36.00
N LEU A 115 -3.11 14.62 -36.10
CA LEU A 115 -3.26 13.21 -36.47
C LEU A 115 -3.53 12.28 -35.30
N THR A 116 -3.50 12.79 -34.06
CA THR A 116 -3.67 12.01 -32.84
C THR A 116 -5.14 11.98 -32.41
N SER A 117 -5.71 10.79 -32.28
CA SER A 117 -7.02 10.59 -31.67
C SER A 117 -6.86 9.98 -30.29
N PHE A 118 -7.51 10.58 -29.31
CA PHE A 118 -7.50 10.09 -27.93
C PHE A 118 -8.85 10.25 -27.26
N ASN A 119 -9.09 9.45 -26.23
CA ASN A 119 -10.32 9.48 -25.43
C ASN A 119 -10.01 9.92 -24.01
N LEU A 120 -10.89 10.75 -23.47
CA LEU A 120 -11.07 10.97 -22.04
C LEU A 120 -12.30 10.17 -21.61
N ILE A 121 -12.11 9.19 -20.73
CA ILE A 121 -13.18 8.29 -20.29
C ILE A 121 -13.48 8.59 -18.84
N PHE A 122 -14.74 8.96 -18.54
CA PHE A 122 -15.25 9.14 -17.19
C PHE A 122 -16.25 8.05 -16.83
N ARG A 123 -16.20 7.59 -15.59
CA ARG A 123 -17.22 6.78 -14.93
C ARG A 123 -17.71 7.50 -13.70
N ALA A 124 -19.02 7.70 -13.59
CA ALA A 124 -19.66 8.24 -12.41
C ALA A 124 -20.43 7.12 -11.70
N TYR A 125 -19.98 6.78 -10.50
CA TYR A 125 -20.60 5.86 -9.55
C TYR A 125 -21.40 6.64 -8.52
N ASP A 126 -22.28 6.00 -7.75
CA ASP A 126 -23.01 6.68 -6.67
C ASP A 126 -22.14 6.99 -5.44
N ASP A 127 -20.95 6.38 -5.38
CA ASP A 127 -19.93 6.53 -4.32
C ASP A 127 -18.62 7.19 -4.80
N GLY A 128 -18.59 7.75 -6.03
CA GLY A 128 -17.42 8.44 -6.54
C GLY A 128 -17.33 8.54 -8.06
N ILE A 129 -16.19 9.01 -8.51
CA ILE A 129 -15.84 9.10 -9.94
C ILE A 129 -14.53 8.38 -10.24
N ALA A 130 -14.39 7.94 -11.47
CA ALA A 130 -13.12 7.49 -12.04
C ALA A 130 -12.95 8.06 -13.44
N PHE A 131 -11.72 8.44 -13.82
CA PHE A 131 -11.41 8.84 -15.19
C PHE A 131 -10.02 8.41 -15.61
N ARG A 132 -9.82 8.27 -16.92
CA ARG A 132 -8.52 7.94 -17.51
C ARG A 132 -8.39 8.47 -18.94
N TYR A 133 -7.16 8.52 -19.40
CA TYR A 133 -6.83 8.82 -20.79
C TYR A 133 -6.60 7.53 -21.57
N GLN A 134 -7.04 7.51 -22.82
CA GLN A 134 -6.74 6.44 -23.76
C GLN A 134 -6.26 7.04 -25.07
N ILE A 135 -5.06 6.67 -25.50
CA ILE A 135 -4.45 7.13 -26.74
C ILE A 135 -4.52 5.99 -27.74
N ASN A 136 -5.24 6.23 -28.84
CA ASN A 136 -5.58 5.17 -29.81
C ASN A 136 -4.56 5.06 -30.94
N ASN A 137 -4.02 6.18 -31.41
CA ASN A 137 -3.17 6.26 -32.59
C ASN A 137 -1.82 6.86 -32.27
N ALA A 138 -0.82 6.53 -33.11
CA ALA A 138 0.54 6.99 -32.95
C ALA A 138 0.66 8.53 -33.03
N ILE A 139 1.35 9.09 -32.05
CA ILE A 139 1.86 10.47 -32.10
C ILE A 139 3.01 10.53 -33.13
N ASN A 140 3.74 9.43 -33.33
CA ASN A 140 4.69 9.16 -34.43
C ASN A 140 4.91 7.65 -34.56
N LYS A 141 5.09 7.15 -35.80
CA LYS A 141 5.03 5.70 -36.12
C LYS A 141 6.16 4.83 -35.55
N ASN A 142 7.23 5.36 -34.98
CA ASN A 142 8.45 4.59 -34.70
C ASN A 142 9.13 4.77 -33.35
N ASP A 143 8.59 5.58 -32.40
CA ASP A 143 9.30 5.85 -31.15
C ASP A 143 8.57 5.34 -29.91
N SER A 144 9.32 4.81 -28.95
CA SER A 144 8.85 4.66 -27.60
C SER A 144 8.43 6.04 -27.06
N ILE A 145 7.17 6.19 -26.73
CA ILE A 145 6.62 7.46 -26.29
C ILE A 145 6.89 7.59 -24.78
N ILE A 146 7.47 8.71 -24.37
CA ILE A 146 7.78 8.99 -22.99
C ILE A 146 6.83 10.08 -22.48
N ILE A 147 6.09 9.77 -21.42
CA ILE A 147 5.35 10.77 -20.64
C ILE A 147 6.34 11.42 -19.70
N SER A 148 6.47 12.73 -19.80
CA SER A 148 7.29 13.54 -18.90
C SER A 148 6.54 14.02 -17.69
N ASP A 149 5.20 14.23 -17.82
CA ASP A 149 4.36 14.62 -16.69
C ASP A 149 2.88 14.35 -16.94
N GLU A 150 2.09 14.24 -15.86
CA GLU A 150 0.64 14.19 -15.89
C GLU A 150 0.06 15.44 -15.24
N LEU A 151 -0.61 16.26 -16.06
CA LEU A 151 -1.09 17.59 -15.68
C LEU A 151 -2.44 17.55 -14.93
N THR A 152 -2.87 16.38 -14.51
CA THR A 152 -4.12 16.16 -13.77
C THR A 152 -4.09 16.84 -12.41
N GLN A 153 -5.14 17.61 -12.11
CA GLN A 153 -5.32 18.31 -10.84
C GLN A 153 -6.54 17.79 -10.07
N PHE A 154 -6.55 18.03 -8.75
CA PHE A 154 -7.66 17.74 -7.85
C PHE A 154 -7.87 18.93 -6.90
N ASN A 155 -8.30 20.07 -7.42
CA ASN A 155 -8.38 21.31 -6.66
C ASN A 155 -9.55 21.27 -5.67
N LEU A 156 -9.24 21.35 -4.38
CA LEU A 156 -10.24 21.29 -3.32
C LEU A 156 -11.03 22.59 -3.23
N THR A 157 -12.31 22.52 -2.84
CA THR A 157 -13.22 23.68 -2.78
C THR A 157 -13.08 24.47 -1.49
N ASP A 158 -12.70 23.82 -0.41
CA ASP A 158 -12.74 24.35 0.94
C ASP A 158 -11.59 23.82 1.76
N SER A 159 -11.39 24.42 2.94
CA SER A 159 -10.49 23.88 3.93
C SER A 159 -10.96 22.51 4.39
N ALA A 160 -10.14 21.49 4.13
CA ALA A 160 -10.37 20.12 4.56
C ALA A 160 -9.26 19.68 5.54
N ASP A 161 -9.61 18.74 6.41
CA ASP A 161 -8.60 17.96 7.14
C ASP A 161 -8.12 16.83 6.22
N LEU A 162 -6.81 16.72 6.01
CA LEU A 162 -6.17 15.69 5.19
C LEU A 162 -5.39 14.73 6.07
N TRP A 163 -5.49 13.43 5.78
CA TRP A 163 -4.64 12.39 6.36
C TRP A 163 -3.67 11.89 5.30
N TRP A 164 -2.37 12.01 5.57
CA TRP A 164 -1.33 11.77 4.58
C TRP A 164 -0.01 11.26 5.18
N VAL A 165 0.79 10.64 4.35
CA VAL A 165 2.21 10.33 4.58
C VAL A 165 3.04 10.92 3.45
N PRO A 166 4.31 11.35 3.72
CA PRO A 166 5.16 11.95 2.72
C PRO A 166 5.51 10.95 1.61
N ALA A 167 5.57 11.42 0.36
CA ALA A 167 6.15 10.68 -0.74
C ALA A 167 7.67 10.87 -0.77
N TYR A 168 8.37 9.93 -1.41
CA TYR A 168 9.83 9.94 -1.60
C TYR A 168 10.67 9.84 -0.31
N GLY A 169 10.03 9.57 0.84
CA GLY A 169 10.69 9.32 2.10
C GLY A 169 11.50 8.01 2.12
N ASP A 170 12.33 7.85 3.15
CA ASP A 170 13.20 6.67 3.27
C ASP A 170 12.41 5.39 3.60
N ASN A 171 11.35 5.53 4.39
CA ASN A 171 10.51 4.41 4.81
C ASN A 171 9.31 4.16 3.89
N ARG A 172 9.24 4.81 2.73
CA ARG A 172 8.15 4.65 1.75
C ARG A 172 6.79 4.99 2.39
N TYR A 173 5.90 3.99 2.55
CA TYR A 173 4.57 4.16 3.19
C TYR A 173 4.57 3.90 4.70
N GLU A 174 5.70 3.50 5.29
CA GLU A 174 5.80 3.06 6.69
C GLU A 174 6.05 4.22 7.64
N GLU A 175 5.25 5.25 7.50
CA GLU A 175 5.27 6.46 8.31
C GLU A 175 3.97 6.61 9.11
N LEU A 176 4.00 7.36 10.20
CA LEU A 176 2.79 7.78 10.88
C LEU A 176 2.02 8.79 10.02
N TYR A 177 0.71 8.59 9.89
CA TYR A 177 -0.13 9.53 9.18
C TYR A 177 -0.21 10.87 9.91
N SER A 178 0.11 11.94 9.20
CA SER A 178 -0.13 13.32 9.63
C SER A 178 -1.55 13.74 9.31
N LYS A 179 -2.12 14.62 10.14
CA LYS A 179 -3.40 15.27 9.91
C LYS A 179 -3.19 16.78 9.84
N THR A 180 -3.37 17.37 8.66
CA THR A 180 -3.15 18.82 8.44
C THR A 180 -4.13 19.39 7.42
N LYS A 181 -3.95 20.67 7.07
CA LYS A 181 -4.61 21.32 5.93
C LYS A 181 -3.82 21.12 4.65
N VAL A 182 -4.47 21.33 3.50
CA VAL A 182 -3.83 21.14 2.18
C VAL A 182 -2.60 22.04 1.98
N THR A 183 -2.58 23.22 2.58
CA THR A 183 -1.47 24.16 2.49
C THR A 183 -0.20 23.74 3.23
N GLU A 184 -0.30 22.70 4.05
CA GLU A 184 0.80 22.19 4.88
C GLU A 184 1.44 20.92 4.31
N ILE A 185 0.88 20.37 3.22
CA ILE A 185 1.48 19.22 2.54
C ILE A 185 2.49 19.66 1.49
N ASP A 186 3.55 18.86 1.32
CA ASP A 186 4.45 18.93 0.17
C ASP A 186 4.01 17.89 -0.86
N THR A 187 4.76 16.81 -1.05
CA THR A 187 4.40 15.71 -1.92
C THR A 187 4.00 14.50 -1.07
N VAL A 188 2.82 13.97 -1.33
CA VAL A 188 2.20 12.94 -0.51
C VAL A 188 1.77 11.73 -1.31
N HIS A 189 1.81 10.56 -0.67
CA HIS A 189 1.27 9.34 -1.25
C HIS A 189 -0.26 9.34 -1.31
N THR A 190 -0.80 8.62 -2.27
CA THR A 190 -2.22 8.25 -2.30
C THR A 190 -2.41 6.81 -1.78
N PRO A 191 -3.55 6.44 -1.17
CA PRO A 191 -4.79 7.22 -1.02
C PRO A 191 -4.60 8.46 -0.15
N LEU A 192 -5.01 9.63 -0.65
CA LEU A 192 -5.11 10.85 0.13
C LEU A 192 -6.56 10.98 0.63
N THR A 193 -6.76 10.77 1.92
CA THR A 193 -8.09 10.85 2.53
C THR A 193 -8.29 12.20 3.17
N LEU A 194 -9.47 12.77 2.96
CA LEU A 194 -9.81 14.09 3.48
C LEU A 194 -11.27 14.17 3.96
N ARG A 195 -11.51 15.14 4.85
CA ARG A 195 -12.84 15.49 5.36
C ARG A 195 -13.04 17.00 5.30
N TYR A 196 -14.05 17.42 4.58
CA TYR A 196 -14.50 18.80 4.55
C TYR A 196 -15.21 19.22 5.85
N ASN A 197 -15.26 20.52 6.15
CA ASN A 197 -15.95 21.06 7.33
C ASN A 197 -17.46 20.74 7.35
N ASN A 198 -18.07 20.57 6.19
CA ASN A 198 -19.49 20.19 6.05
C ASN A 198 -19.76 18.68 6.26
N GLY A 199 -18.72 17.90 6.61
CA GLY A 199 -18.82 16.46 6.89
C GLY A 199 -18.69 15.55 5.68
N ILE A 200 -18.50 16.07 4.46
CA ILE A 200 -18.21 15.25 3.28
C ILE A 200 -16.79 14.67 3.42
N HIS A 201 -16.69 13.36 3.20
CA HIS A 201 -15.42 12.63 3.18
C HIS A 201 -15.06 12.27 1.74
N MET A 202 -13.79 12.36 1.41
CA MET A 202 -13.26 11.97 0.10
C MET A 202 -11.96 11.19 0.25
N SER A 203 -11.66 10.37 -0.77
CA SER A 203 -10.35 9.76 -0.94
C SER A 203 -9.92 9.84 -2.40
N ILE A 204 -8.81 10.52 -2.65
CA ILE A 204 -8.19 10.63 -3.98
C ILE A 204 -7.18 9.49 -4.12
N HIS A 205 -7.34 8.70 -5.18
CA HIS A 205 -6.52 7.53 -5.41
C HIS A 205 -6.45 7.18 -6.90
N GLU A 206 -5.92 6.00 -7.19
CA GLU A 206 -5.87 5.42 -8.54
C GLU A 206 -6.30 3.95 -8.53
N ALA A 207 -6.70 3.44 -9.68
CA ALA A 207 -7.06 2.03 -9.85
C ALA A 207 -6.50 1.47 -11.15
N SER A 208 -6.30 0.14 -11.18
CA SER A 208 -5.77 -0.56 -12.37
C SER A 208 -4.42 0.02 -12.81
N LEU A 209 -3.48 0.14 -11.87
CA LEU A 209 -2.11 0.60 -12.12
C LEU A 209 -1.31 -0.48 -12.82
N ILE A 210 -1.22 -0.38 -14.15
CA ILE A 210 -0.60 -1.36 -15.03
C ILE A 210 0.34 -0.64 -16.00
N ASN A 211 1.62 -1.03 -15.99
CA ASN A 211 2.66 -0.49 -16.88
C ASN A 211 2.70 1.05 -16.90
N TYR A 212 2.51 1.66 -15.73
CA TYR A 212 2.50 3.09 -15.51
C TYR A 212 3.15 3.42 -14.18
N SER A 213 3.53 4.67 -13.97
CA SER A 213 4.04 5.13 -12.68
C SER A 213 2.91 5.46 -11.72
N SER A 214 3.09 5.14 -10.45
CA SER A 214 2.13 5.45 -9.39
C SER A 214 1.98 6.95 -9.19
N MET A 215 0.75 7.39 -8.93
CA MET A 215 0.42 8.78 -8.65
C MET A 215 0.75 9.16 -7.21
N GLN A 216 1.47 10.25 -7.04
CA GLN A 216 1.58 11.06 -5.84
C GLN A 216 0.82 12.37 -6.06
N LEU A 217 0.61 13.15 -5.02
CA LEU A 217 -0.02 14.47 -5.10
C LEU A 217 0.84 15.51 -4.42
N PHE A 218 0.99 16.68 -5.02
CA PHE A 218 1.69 17.80 -4.41
C PHE A 218 0.87 19.08 -4.47
N HIS A 219 0.99 19.89 -3.44
CA HIS A 219 0.36 21.20 -3.36
C HIS A 219 1.33 22.26 -3.88
N SER A 220 0.96 22.95 -4.95
CA SER A 220 1.79 23.99 -5.53
C SER A 220 1.46 25.38 -4.95
N LYS A 221 2.38 26.33 -5.16
CA LYS A 221 2.27 27.70 -4.60
C LYS A 221 1.03 28.47 -5.08
N ASP A 222 0.45 28.10 -6.21
CA ASP A 222 -0.77 28.70 -6.74
C ASP A 222 -2.05 28.14 -6.10
N GLY A 223 -1.92 27.19 -5.17
CA GLY A 223 -3.04 26.56 -4.46
C GLY A 223 -3.58 25.31 -5.12
N SER A 224 -3.01 24.86 -6.24
CA SER A 224 -3.47 23.66 -6.94
C SER A 224 -2.92 22.38 -6.30
N LEU A 225 -3.72 21.31 -6.29
CA LEU A 225 -3.32 19.96 -5.90
C LEU A 225 -3.07 19.16 -7.18
N ASN A 226 -1.81 18.87 -7.47
CA ASN A 226 -1.35 18.33 -8.73
C ASN A 226 -0.93 16.87 -8.62
N CYS A 227 -1.14 16.12 -9.69
CA CYS A 227 -0.56 14.80 -9.88
C CYS A 227 0.97 14.92 -10.03
N ASP A 228 1.72 14.03 -9.39
CA ASP A 228 3.13 13.77 -9.66
C ASP A 228 3.30 12.27 -9.89
N LEU A 229 4.19 11.91 -10.81
CA LEU A 229 4.51 10.54 -11.14
C LEU A 229 5.94 10.22 -10.70
N ALA A 230 6.14 9.12 -9.99
CA ALA A 230 7.47 8.68 -9.61
C ALA A 230 8.34 8.38 -10.84
N PRO A 231 9.53 9.00 -10.96
CA PRO A 231 10.36 8.86 -12.14
C PRO A 231 11.16 7.54 -12.15
N TRP A 232 11.60 7.14 -13.33
CA TRP A 232 12.77 6.30 -13.50
C TRP A 232 14.02 7.07 -13.03
N SER A 233 15.08 6.36 -12.71
CA SER A 233 16.36 6.94 -12.27
C SER A 233 16.98 7.93 -13.26
N ASN A 234 16.57 7.89 -14.53
CA ASN A 234 17.00 8.86 -15.57
C ASN A 234 16.02 10.04 -15.75
N GLY A 235 14.99 10.15 -14.90
CA GLY A 235 14.01 11.23 -14.93
C GLY A 235 12.78 11.01 -15.81
N ASP A 236 12.74 9.99 -16.65
CA ASP A 236 11.52 9.65 -17.41
C ASP A 236 10.41 9.25 -16.43
N LYS A 237 9.18 9.67 -16.64
CA LYS A 237 8.06 9.25 -15.75
C LYS A 237 7.48 7.92 -16.22
N VAL A 238 7.06 7.83 -17.49
CA VAL A 238 6.45 6.61 -18.03
C VAL A 238 6.90 6.40 -19.48
N ARG A 239 7.23 5.16 -19.82
CA ARG A 239 7.54 4.69 -21.16
C ARG A 239 6.39 3.86 -21.67
N ILE A 240 5.76 4.25 -22.77
CA ILE A 240 4.57 3.60 -23.31
C ILE A 240 4.78 3.15 -24.77
N SER A 241 3.95 2.19 -25.16
CA SER A 241 3.71 1.81 -26.56
C SER A 241 2.23 2.00 -26.87
N LEU A 242 1.88 2.44 -28.07
CA LEU A 242 0.49 2.65 -28.49
C LEU A 242 -0.12 1.38 -29.11
N PRO A 243 -1.42 1.15 -28.96
CA PRO A 243 -2.39 1.94 -28.20
C PRO A 243 -2.17 1.82 -26.67
N PHE A 244 -2.54 2.85 -25.91
CA PHE A 244 -2.25 2.92 -24.49
C PHE A 244 -3.43 3.47 -23.67
N LYS A 245 -3.57 2.96 -22.44
CA LYS A 245 -4.53 3.48 -21.44
C LYS A 245 -3.78 3.77 -20.15
N THR A 246 -4.02 4.95 -19.56
CA THR A 246 -3.51 5.25 -18.21
C THR A 246 -4.28 4.45 -17.16
N PRO A 247 -3.76 4.32 -15.93
CA PRO A 247 -4.58 3.96 -14.77
C PRO A 247 -5.79 4.87 -14.63
N TRP A 248 -6.81 4.42 -13.92
CA TRP A 248 -7.91 5.27 -13.51
C TRP A 248 -7.47 6.19 -12.38
N ARG A 249 -7.77 7.48 -12.52
CA ARG A 249 -7.75 8.43 -11.41
C ARG A 249 -9.10 8.35 -10.73
N THR A 250 -9.13 8.08 -9.42
CA THR A 250 -10.36 7.80 -8.68
C THR A 250 -10.56 8.77 -7.55
N VAL A 251 -11.82 9.17 -7.33
CA VAL A 251 -12.22 9.97 -6.18
C VAL A 251 -13.44 9.29 -5.56
N LYS A 252 -13.27 8.66 -4.40
CA LYS A 252 -14.38 8.19 -3.57
C LYS A 252 -15.00 9.37 -2.84
N ILE A 253 -16.33 9.44 -2.74
CA ILE A 253 -17.04 10.54 -2.13
C ILE A 253 -18.19 10.00 -1.28
N SER A 254 -18.28 10.42 -0.02
CA SER A 254 -19.34 9.99 0.89
C SER A 254 -19.67 11.06 1.92
N SER A 255 -20.90 11.01 2.45
CA SER A 255 -21.31 11.83 3.61
C SER A 255 -20.77 11.30 4.95
N SER A 256 -20.01 10.20 4.96
CA SER A 256 -19.42 9.63 6.17
C SER A 256 -18.13 8.86 5.85
N ALA A 257 -17.24 8.72 6.83
CA ALA A 257 -16.03 7.89 6.68
C ALA A 257 -16.36 6.42 6.38
N LYS A 258 -17.43 5.88 6.99
CA LYS A 258 -17.92 4.53 6.74
C LYS A 258 -18.18 4.27 5.25
N GLY A 259 -18.81 5.22 4.54
CA GLY A 259 -19.10 5.09 3.12
C GLY A 259 -17.86 5.03 2.22
N LEU A 260 -16.69 5.52 2.67
CA LEU A 260 -15.44 5.32 1.94
C LEU A 260 -14.98 3.86 1.98
N ILE A 261 -15.12 3.20 3.15
CA ILE A 261 -14.77 1.78 3.32
C ILE A 261 -15.73 0.88 2.54
N GLU A 262 -17.01 1.22 2.51
CA GLU A 262 -18.04 0.44 1.80
C GLU A 262 -17.99 0.62 0.28
N SER A 263 -17.17 1.53 -0.23
CA SER A 263 -17.00 1.77 -1.67
C SER A 263 -16.04 0.75 -2.30
N TYR A 264 -16.53 0.01 -3.27
CA TYR A 264 -15.75 -0.91 -4.10
C TYR A 264 -15.33 -0.31 -5.45
N LEU A 265 -15.39 1.01 -5.60
CA LEU A 265 -15.06 1.74 -6.83
C LEU A 265 -13.68 1.34 -7.37
N THR A 266 -12.66 1.27 -6.52
CA THR A 266 -11.30 0.91 -6.93
C THR A 266 -11.26 -0.49 -7.54
N LEU A 267 -11.93 -1.47 -6.94
CA LEU A 267 -12.04 -2.83 -7.50
C LEU A 267 -12.83 -2.81 -8.81
N ASN A 268 -13.95 -2.10 -8.86
CA ASN A 268 -14.82 -1.98 -10.04
C ASN A 268 -14.11 -1.37 -11.26
N CYS A 269 -13.04 -0.61 -11.06
CA CYS A 269 -12.19 -0.07 -12.13
C CYS A 269 -11.12 -1.02 -12.63
N ASN A 270 -10.98 -2.23 -12.07
CA ASN A 270 -10.05 -3.26 -12.55
C ASN A 270 -10.74 -4.25 -13.50
N GLU A 271 -9.94 -4.94 -14.28
CA GLU A 271 -10.41 -5.99 -15.18
C GLU A 271 -11.03 -7.16 -14.39
N PRO A 272 -11.95 -7.92 -15.01
CA PRO A 272 -12.50 -9.13 -14.41
C PRO A 272 -11.43 -10.14 -14.01
N ASN A 273 -11.81 -11.05 -13.10
CA ASN A 273 -10.97 -12.16 -12.64
C ASN A 273 -10.47 -13.00 -13.84
N LYS A 274 -9.16 -13.21 -13.88
CA LYS A 274 -8.47 -14.04 -14.90
C LYS A 274 -8.22 -15.48 -14.47
N ILE A 275 -8.56 -15.84 -13.23
CA ILE A 275 -8.33 -17.15 -12.66
C ILE A 275 -9.64 -17.95 -12.70
N GLU A 276 -9.72 -18.98 -13.53
CA GLU A 276 -10.90 -19.82 -13.66
C GLU A 276 -11.18 -20.63 -12.39
N ASP A 277 -10.16 -21.32 -11.86
CA ASP A 277 -10.25 -22.07 -10.61
C ASP A 277 -9.60 -21.30 -9.48
N THR A 278 -10.40 -20.69 -8.61
CA THR A 278 -9.95 -19.95 -7.43
C THR A 278 -9.99 -20.76 -6.13
N SER A 279 -10.36 -22.04 -6.18
CA SER A 279 -10.58 -22.90 -5.00
C SER A 279 -9.32 -23.12 -4.15
N TRP A 280 -8.15 -22.99 -4.77
CA TRP A 280 -6.85 -23.13 -4.12
C TRP A 280 -6.40 -21.87 -3.36
N ILE A 281 -7.03 -20.71 -3.61
CA ILE A 281 -6.68 -19.42 -3.00
C ILE A 281 -7.32 -19.35 -1.63
N LYS A 282 -6.50 -19.31 -0.58
CA LYS A 282 -6.96 -19.28 0.82
C LYS A 282 -6.10 -18.29 1.60
N PRO A 283 -6.64 -17.11 1.95
CA PRO A 283 -6.04 -16.28 2.98
C PRO A 283 -5.94 -17.04 4.29
N ALA A 284 -4.86 -16.87 5.02
CA ALA A 284 -4.53 -17.64 6.20
C ALA A 284 -4.28 -16.76 7.42
N LYS A 285 -4.58 -17.27 8.60
CA LYS A 285 -4.03 -16.77 9.86
C LYS A 285 -2.72 -17.50 10.10
N TYR A 286 -1.66 -16.76 10.32
CA TYR A 286 -0.36 -17.37 10.57
C TYR A 286 0.36 -16.75 11.76
N ILE A 287 1.33 -17.46 12.29
CA ILE A 287 2.31 -16.93 13.25
C ILE A 287 3.70 -16.96 12.63
N GLY A 288 4.56 -16.04 13.04
CA GLY A 288 5.92 -15.91 12.53
C GLY A 288 6.97 -15.85 13.63
N ILE A 289 8.18 -16.28 13.32
CA ILE A 289 9.30 -16.28 14.28
C ILE A 289 10.06 -14.92 14.31
N TRP A 290 9.68 -13.98 13.48
CA TRP A 290 10.43 -12.74 13.20
C TRP A 290 10.71 -11.86 14.43
N TRP A 291 9.83 -11.86 15.45
CA TRP A 291 9.97 -10.97 16.59
C TRP A 291 11.27 -11.20 17.37
N GLY A 292 11.68 -12.45 17.53
CA GLY A 292 12.95 -12.78 18.18
C GLY A 292 14.17 -12.20 17.47
N MET A 293 14.10 -12.06 16.14
CA MET A 293 15.14 -11.42 15.33
C MET A 293 15.06 -9.91 15.46
N ILE A 294 13.85 -9.32 15.43
CA ILE A 294 13.62 -7.88 15.60
C ILE A 294 14.23 -7.36 16.90
N ILE A 295 14.04 -8.06 18.01
CA ILE A 295 14.58 -7.66 19.32
C ILE A 295 16.03 -8.16 19.55
N GLY A 296 16.68 -8.74 18.52
CA GLY A 296 18.08 -9.18 18.58
C GLY A 296 18.34 -10.43 19.43
N LYS A 297 17.29 -11.15 19.84
CA LYS A 297 17.43 -12.43 20.55
C LYS A 297 18.02 -13.51 19.63
N TRP A 298 17.52 -13.54 18.40
CA TRP A 298 17.99 -14.42 17.32
C TRP A 298 18.53 -13.61 16.17
N THR A 299 19.22 -14.27 15.26
CA THR A 299 19.72 -13.68 14.01
C THR A 299 18.91 -14.18 12.82
N TRP A 300 18.79 -13.36 11.78
CA TRP A 300 18.22 -13.80 10.50
C TRP A 300 19.14 -14.73 9.73
N GLY A 301 20.43 -14.48 9.78
CA GLY A 301 21.43 -15.31 9.12
C GLY A 301 22.06 -16.36 10.03
N GLU A 302 22.84 -17.24 9.41
CA GLU A 302 23.55 -18.32 10.08
C GLU A 302 24.43 -17.82 11.24
N SER A 303 24.19 -18.32 12.42
CA SER A 303 24.98 -18.04 13.63
C SER A 303 24.61 -19.04 14.73
N PHE A 304 25.29 -18.99 15.86
CA PHE A 304 24.93 -19.78 17.05
C PHE A 304 23.54 -19.37 17.63
N ARG A 305 23.01 -18.20 17.24
CA ARG A 305 21.68 -17.70 17.63
C ARG A 305 20.71 -17.67 16.46
N HIS A 306 20.94 -18.43 15.41
CA HIS A 306 20.07 -18.43 14.23
C HIS A 306 18.61 -18.71 14.59
N GLY A 307 17.69 -17.86 14.12
CA GLY A 307 16.25 -17.95 14.40
C GLY A 307 15.58 -19.12 13.67
N ALA A 308 15.88 -19.28 12.39
CA ALA A 308 15.26 -20.27 11.52
C ALA A 308 15.91 -21.65 11.61
N THR A 309 15.68 -22.38 12.71
CA THR A 309 16.13 -23.76 12.87
C THR A 309 14.96 -24.74 12.80
N ASN A 310 15.24 -26.01 12.44
CA ASN A 310 14.21 -27.06 12.45
C ASN A 310 13.53 -27.17 13.80
N GLU A 311 14.32 -27.22 14.89
CA GLU A 311 13.79 -27.41 16.24
C GLU A 311 12.86 -26.27 16.67
N ARG A 312 13.26 -25.01 16.41
CA ARG A 312 12.42 -23.85 16.74
C ARG A 312 11.16 -23.85 15.89
N SER A 313 11.26 -24.15 14.62
CA SER A 313 10.12 -24.25 13.73
C SER A 313 9.08 -25.27 14.21
N TYR A 314 9.50 -26.42 14.74
CA TYR A 314 8.59 -27.42 15.30
C TYR A 314 7.79 -26.87 16.48
N LYS A 315 8.40 -26.08 17.37
CA LYS A 315 7.71 -25.44 18.51
C LYS A 315 6.60 -24.49 18.02
N TYR A 316 6.90 -23.65 17.01
CA TYR A 316 5.91 -22.75 16.40
C TYR A 316 4.81 -23.51 15.67
N ILE A 317 5.12 -24.59 14.96
CA ILE A 317 4.15 -25.45 14.29
C ILE A 317 3.22 -26.13 15.32
N ASP A 318 3.74 -26.66 16.42
CA ASP A 318 2.94 -27.27 17.47
C ASP A 318 2.01 -26.24 18.14
N PHE A 319 2.51 -25.01 18.35
CA PHE A 319 1.69 -23.90 18.84
C PHE A 319 0.58 -23.55 17.84
N ALA A 320 0.91 -23.38 16.57
CA ALA A 320 -0.05 -23.07 15.51
C ALA A 320 -1.16 -24.12 15.43
N SER A 321 -0.78 -25.40 15.43
CA SER A 321 -1.72 -26.53 15.44
C SER A 321 -2.65 -26.50 16.66
N LYS A 322 -2.09 -26.28 17.85
CA LYS A 322 -2.85 -26.23 19.11
C LYS A 322 -3.86 -25.07 19.16
N HIS A 323 -3.52 -23.93 18.56
CA HIS A 323 -4.30 -22.70 18.65
C HIS A 323 -5.08 -22.33 17.40
N GLY A 324 -5.13 -23.22 16.41
CA GLY A 324 -5.96 -23.04 15.21
C GLY A 324 -5.46 -21.98 14.24
N PHE A 325 -4.14 -21.84 14.10
CA PHE A 325 -3.51 -21.11 13.01
C PHE A 325 -3.35 -22.02 11.81
N ASP A 326 -3.50 -21.45 10.62
CA ASP A 326 -3.44 -22.20 9.37
C ASP A 326 -1.99 -22.41 8.91
N GLU A 327 -1.13 -21.40 9.18
CA GLU A 327 0.23 -21.35 8.66
C GLU A 327 1.26 -20.86 9.70
N VAL A 328 2.52 -21.20 9.45
CA VAL A 328 3.68 -20.69 10.18
C VAL A 328 4.67 -20.09 9.20
N LEU A 329 5.06 -18.84 9.45
CA LEU A 329 6.06 -18.11 8.68
C LEU A 329 7.43 -18.27 9.35
N ILE A 330 8.41 -18.82 8.62
CA ILE A 330 9.77 -18.94 9.07
C ILE A 330 10.67 -18.00 8.26
N GLU A 331 10.96 -16.85 8.82
CA GLU A 331 11.93 -15.92 8.24
C GLU A 331 13.37 -16.37 8.53
N GLY A 332 14.31 -16.08 7.64
CA GLY A 332 15.72 -16.47 7.81
C GLY A 332 16.09 -17.87 7.34
N TRP A 333 15.15 -18.64 6.78
CA TRP A 333 15.41 -20.00 6.32
C TRP A 333 16.33 -20.08 5.09
N ALA A 334 16.34 -19.02 4.28
CA ALA A 334 17.01 -18.98 2.98
C ALA A 334 18.50 -18.67 3.14
N SER A 335 19.35 -19.47 2.50
CA SER A 335 20.81 -19.27 2.50
C SER A 335 21.20 -17.95 1.83
N GLY A 336 22.19 -17.26 2.38
CA GLY A 336 22.70 -15.98 1.89
C GLY A 336 22.06 -14.75 2.54
N TRP A 337 21.01 -14.91 3.34
CA TRP A 337 20.45 -13.80 4.10
C TRP A 337 21.25 -13.57 5.39
N GLN A 338 21.88 -12.39 5.51
CA GLN A 338 22.80 -12.09 6.63
C GLN A 338 22.24 -11.06 7.62
N GLY A 339 21.12 -10.40 7.32
CA GLY A 339 20.50 -9.39 8.21
C GLY A 339 19.49 -8.52 7.49
N LEU A 340 18.86 -7.58 8.22
CA LEU A 340 17.87 -6.65 7.66
C LEU A 340 18.42 -5.68 6.62
N PHE A 341 19.70 -5.29 6.77
CA PHE A 341 20.37 -4.32 5.89
C PHE A 341 21.74 -4.84 5.50
N PRO A 342 21.82 -5.87 4.63
CA PRO A 342 23.10 -6.41 4.21
C PRO A 342 23.86 -5.42 3.32
N GLU A 343 25.17 -5.58 3.27
CA GLU A 343 26.01 -4.88 2.30
C GLU A 343 25.68 -5.31 0.86
N ASP A 344 26.00 -4.49 -0.12
CA ASP A 344 25.62 -4.58 -1.54
C ASP A 344 25.88 -5.90 -2.28
N SER A 345 26.53 -6.86 -1.66
CA SER A 345 26.99 -8.11 -2.31
C SER A 345 26.18 -9.36 -1.94
N VAL A 346 25.12 -9.23 -1.14
CA VAL A 346 24.38 -10.40 -0.64
C VAL A 346 23.45 -10.98 -1.70
N THR A 347 23.68 -12.23 -2.06
CA THR A 347 22.83 -13.00 -2.96
C THR A 347 22.03 -14.02 -2.17
N VAL A 348 20.76 -13.70 -1.87
CA VAL A 348 19.84 -14.65 -1.22
C VAL A 348 19.45 -15.73 -2.22
N SER A 349 19.47 -17.00 -1.78
CA SER A 349 18.98 -18.12 -2.57
C SER A 349 17.55 -18.48 -2.14
N PHE A 350 16.60 -18.49 -3.07
CA PHE A 350 15.21 -18.83 -2.79
C PHE A 350 14.90 -20.33 -2.97
N THR A 351 15.95 -21.14 -3.13
CA THR A 351 15.84 -22.61 -3.32
C THR A 351 16.74 -23.41 -2.38
N LYS A 352 17.63 -22.74 -1.65
CA LYS A 352 18.56 -23.41 -0.70
C LYS A 352 18.30 -22.90 0.70
N SER A 353 18.13 -23.83 1.62
CA SER A 353 18.05 -23.54 3.05
C SER A 353 19.44 -23.34 3.65
N THR A 354 19.48 -22.70 4.81
CA THR A 354 20.65 -22.72 5.71
C THR A 354 20.92 -24.14 6.20
N PRO A 355 22.13 -24.47 6.66
CA PRO A 355 22.49 -25.85 7.07
C PRO A 355 21.66 -26.41 8.23
N ASP A 356 21.11 -25.55 9.09
CA ASP A 356 20.31 -25.91 10.27
C ASP A 356 18.80 -25.87 10.02
N PHE A 357 18.40 -25.63 8.78
CA PHE A 357 17.01 -25.61 8.35
C PHE A 357 16.78 -26.49 7.11
N ASP A 358 15.86 -27.43 7.20
CA ASP A 358 15.41 -28.29 6.11
C ASP A 358 13.96 -27.99 5.78
N LEU A 359 13.73 -27.24 4.70
CA LEU A 359 12.41 -26.77 4.29
C LEU A 359 11.42 -27.92 4.05
N GLU A 360 11.86 -29.02 3.43
CA GLU A 360 11.02 -30.17 3.16
C GLU A 360 10.62 -30.90 4.44
N LYS A 361 11.59 -31.14 5.32
CA LYS A 361 11.37 -31.81 6.60
C LYS A 361 10.45 -30.99 7.50
N VAL A 362 10.64 -29.68 7.59
CA VAL A 362 9.80 -28.78 8.39
C VAL A 362 8.39 -28.70 7.82
N GLN A 363 8.22 -28.63 6.49
CA GLN A 363 6.89 -28.65 5.86
C GLN A 363 6.16 -29.98 6.06
N ASN A 364 6.89 -31.10 6.00
CA ASN A 364 6.29 -32.41 6.28
C ASN A 364 5.84 -32.54 7.74
N TYR A 365 6.61 -31.98 8.67
CA TYR A 365 6.20 -31.90 10.06
C TYR A 365 4.95 -31.03 10.23
N ALA A 366 4.90 -29.85 9.62
CA ALA A 366 3.73 -28.97 9.65
C ALA A 366 2.47 -29.68 9.14
N LYS A 367 2.55 -30.35 7.99
CA LYS A 367 1.44 -31.15 7.44
C LYS A 367 0.97 -32.24 8.40
N SER A 368 1.88 -32.91 9.11
CA SER A 368 1.52 -33.93 10.11
C SER A 368 0.73 -33.36 11.29
N ARG A 369 0.81 -32.04 11.51
CA ARG A 369 0.11 -31.29 12.55
C ARG A 369 -1.16 -30.57 12.04
N GLY A 370 -1.51 -30.71 10.75
CA GLY A 370 -2.64 -30.01 10.13
C GLY A 370 -2.37 -28.54 9.85
N VAL A 371 -1.11 -28.12 9.81
CA VAL A 371 -0.64 -26.75 9.53
C VAL A 371 0.19 -26.75 8.24
N SER A 372 0.41 -25.63 7.62
CA SER A 372 1.35 -25.46 6.51
C SER A 372 2.41 -24.42 6.84
N LEU A 373 3.50 -24.42 6.10
CA LEU A 373 4.37 -23.26 6.07
C LEU A 373 3.79 -22.22 5.10
N GLN A 374 3.93 -20.94 5.46
CA GLN A 374 4.01 -19.82 4.53
C GLN A 374 5.50 -19.57 4.26
N SER A 375 5.92 -19.59 3.01
CA SER A 375 7.33 -19.31 2.71
C SER A 375 7.64 -17.83 2.87
N TYR A 376 8.89 -17.52 3.15
CA TYR A 376 9.40 -16.15 3.18
C TYR A 376 10.51 -15.97 2.14
N HIS A 377 10.36 -14.97 1.29
CA HIS A 377 11.34 -14.58 0.30
C HIS A 377 11.74 -13.13 0.53
N GLU A 378 12.79 -12.89 1.35
CA GLU A 378 13.37 -11.55 1.45
C GLU A 378 14.27 -11.28 0.24
N THR A 379 13.87 -10.31 -0.58
CA THR A 379 14.58 -9.99 -1.80
C THR A 379 15.67 -8.94 -1.61
N MET A 380 15.68 -8.23 -0.49
CA MET A 380 16.55 -7.08 -0.20
C MET A 380 16.45 -6.01 -1.31
N ALA A 381 15.26 -5.82 -1.85
CA ALA A 381 14.98 -4.99 -3.02
C ALA A 381 15.81 -5.32 -4.27
N SER A 382 16.51 -6.48 -4.30
CA SER A 382 17.28 -6.97 -5.45
C SER A 382 16.37 -7.75 -6.41
N THR A 383 15.62 -7.01 -7.21
CA THR A 383 14.60 -7.59 -8.10
C THR A 383 15.20 -8.50 -9.18
N LYS A 384 16.38 -8.17 -9.69
CA LYS A 384 17.07 -8.98 -10.70
C LYS A 384 17.47 -10.35 -10.17
N ASN A 385 18.02 -10.40 -8.95
CA ASN A 385 18.34 -11.67 -8.28
C ASN A 385 17.09 -12.52 -8.07
N TYR A 386 15.99 -11.90 -7.63
CA TYR A 386 14.75 -12.60 -7.37
C TYR A 386 14.13 -13.14 -8.68
N LEU A 387 13.98 -12.29 -9.71
CA LEU A 387 13.42 -12.69 -11.00
C LEU A 387 14.25 -13.79 -11.71
N ALA A 388 15.56 -13.81 -11.53
CA ALA A 388 16.40 -14.88 -12.06
C ALA A 388 16.13 -16.26 -11.42
N GLN A 389 15.57 -16.29 -10.21
CA GLN A 389 15.30 -17.51 -9.44
C GLN A 389 13.81 -17.85 -9.31
N ILE A 390 12.89 -16.96 -9.72
CA ILE A 390 11.48 -17.01 -9.37
C ILE A 390 10.79 -18.32 -9.81
N ASP A 391 11.09 -18.80 -11.02
CA ASP A 391 10.52 -20.06 -11.52
C ASP A 391 10.98 -21.26 -10.67
N SER A 392 12.27 -21.34 -10.34
CA SER A 392 12.81 -22.40 -9.48
C SER A 392 12.24 -22.32 -8.06
N ALA A 393 12.13 -21.11 -7.51
CA ALA A 393 11.59 -20.87 -6.18
C ALA A 393 10.13 -21.29 -6.09
N PHE A 394 9.28 -20.84 -7.01
CA PHE A 394 7.86 -21.19 -7.00
C PHE A 394 7.61 -22.66 -7.36
N SER A 395 8.44 -23.25 -8.23
CA SER A 395 8.41 -24.70 -8.47
C SER A 395 8.69 -25.50 -7.20
N LEU A 396 9.67 -25.07 -6.38
CA LEU A 396 9.96 -25.70 -5.09
C LEU A 396 8.78 -25.62 -4.14
N LEU A 397 8.18 -24.42 -3.97
CA LEU A 397 7.00 -24.25 -3.12
C LEU A 397 5.82 -25.12 -3.58
N SER A 398 5.57 -25.13 -4.89
CA SER A 398 4.49 -25.96 -5.47
C SER A 398 4.72 -27.46 -5.22
N LYS A 399 5.95 -27.97 -5.40
CA LYS A 399 6.32 -29.36 -5.10
C LYS A 399 6.11 -29.72 -3.63
N LEU A 400 6.43 -28.80 -2.74
CA LEU A 400 6.23 -28.97 -1.29
C LEU A 400 4.78 -28.72 -0.85
N ASN A 401 3.91 -28.31 -1.78
CA ASN A 401 2.53 -27.91 -1.50
C ASN A 401 2.44 -26.78 -0.48
N ILE A 402 3.37 -25.82 -0.54
CA ILE A 402 3.30 -24.54 0.16
C ILE A 402 2.50 -23.59 -0.73
N LYS A 403 1.40 -23.05 -0.22
CA LYS A 403 0.42 -22.31 -1.04
C LYS A 403 0.57 -20.80 -0.99
N ASN A 404 1.19 -20.27 0.06
CA ASN A 404 1.34 -18.83 0.26
C ASN A 404 2.82 -18.47 0.45
N VAL A 405 3.19 -17.30 -0.04
CA VAL A 405 4.53 -16.72 0.12
C VAL A 405 4.42 -15.27 0.58
N LYS A 406 5.16 -14.92 1.62
CA LYS A 406 5.46 -13.54 2.00
C LYS A 406 6.73 -13.11 1.27
N ILE A 407 6.69 -11.98 0.58
CA ILE A 407 7.82 -11.47 -0.21
C ILE A 407 8.20 -10.10 0.33
N GLY A 408 9.35 -10.03 0.99
CA GLY A 408 9.94 -8.80 1.53
C GLY A 408 10.74 -8.04 0.48
N GLN A 409 10.76 -6.72 0.62
CA GLN A 409 11.45 -5.79 -0.28
C GLN A 409 12.21 -4.74 0.54
N VAL A 410 12.91 -5.17 1.56
CA VAL A 410 13.68 -4.26 2.42
C VAL A 410 14.69 -3.47 1.58
N GLY A 411 14.58 -2.16 1.59
CA GLY A 411 15.43 -1.26 0.82
C GLY A 411 14.65 -0.05 0.29
N LYS A 412 15.30 1.11 0.23
CA LYS A 412 14.69 2.36 -0.25
C LYS A 412 14.33 2.31 -1.74
N LEU A 413 15.21 1.72 -2.53
CA LEU A 413 15.12 1.65 -3.99
C LEU A 413 15.30 0.21 -4.47
N LEU A 414 14.50 -0.22 -5.43
CA LEU A 414 14.67 -1.48 -6.14
C LEU A 414 15.98 -1.44 -6.95
N ASP A 415 16.79 -2.50 -6.83
CA ASP A 415 18.13 -2.60 -7.42
C ASP A 415 19.00 -1.37 -7.16
N HIS A 416 18.85 -0.72 -5.98
CA HIS A 416 19.54 0.51 -5.54
C HIS A 416 19.33 1.70 -6.49
N LYS A 417 18.28 1.70 -7.29
CA LYS A 417 18.15 2.63 -8.40
C LYS A 417 16.75 3.15 -8.64
N GLU A 418 15.74 2.29 -8.61
CA GLU A 418 14.40 2.61 -9.06
C GLU A 418 13.41 2.67 -7.89
N PHE A 419 12.49 3.63 -7.90
CA PHE A 419 11.44 3.70 -6.87
C PHE A 419 10.51 2.48 -6.93
N HIS A 420 10.12 1.94 -5.76
CA HIS A 420 9.14 0.86 -5.64
C HIS A 420 7.82 1.18 -6.35
N TYR A 421 7.44 2.44 -6.36
CA TYR A 421 6.20 2.97 -6.93
C TYR A 421 6.39 3.67 -8.29
N GLY A 422 7.56 3.62 -8.89
CA GLY A 422 7.79 3.95 -10.29
C GLY A 422 7.29 2.87 -11.24
N GLN A 423 7.25 3.14 -12.54
CA GLN A 423 6.81 2.16 -13.55
C GLN A 423 7.60 0.86 -13.49
N TYR A 424 8.90 0.91 -13.18
CA TYR A 424 9.73 -0.28 -13.00
C TYR A 424 9.20 -1.19 -11.90
N GLY A 425 8.94 -0.62 -10.71
CA GLY A 425 8.42 -1.36 -9.56
C GLY A 425 7.02 -1.91 -9.83
N VAL A 426 6.13 -1.11 -10.42
CA VAL A 426 4.79 -1.56 -10.83
C VAL A 426 4.86 -2.82 -11.70
N ASN A 427 5.74 -2.81 -12.71
CA ASN A 427 5.92 -3.94 -13.61
C ASN A 427 6.54 -5.15 -12.90
N TYR A 428 7.49 -4.92 -11.99
CA TYR A 428 8.10 -5.97 -11.17
C TYR A 428 7.05 -6.69 -10.31
N TYR A 429 6.27 -5.96 -9.50
CA TYR A 429 5.22 -6.56 -8.65
C TYR A 429 4.20 -7.35 -9.48
N ARG A 430 3.85 -6.82 -10.65
CA ARG A 430 2.93 -7.50 -11.57
C ARG A 430 3.53 -8.80 -12.12
N THR A 431 4.77 -8.79 -12.55
CA THR A 431 5.48 -9.98 -13.04
C THR A 431 5.53 -11.07 -11.97
N VAL A 432 5.87 -10.70 -10.72
CA VAL A 432 5.90 -11.65 -9.60
C VAL A 432 4.53 -12.28 -9.35
N LEU A 433 3.48 -11.46 -9.37
CA LEU A 433 2.12 -11.94 -9.14
C LEU A 433 1.63 -12.90 -10.23
N GLU A 434 1.91 -12.58 -11.49
CA GLU A 434 1.57 -13.43 -12.64
C GLU A 434 2.36 -14.74 -12.63
N LYS A 435 3.64 -14.69 -12.25
CA LYS A 435 4.45 -15.90 -12.05
C LYS A 435 3.92 -16.76 -10.90
N ALA A 436 3.55 -16.17 -9.78
CA ALA A 436 2.97 -16.91 -8.65
C ALA A 436 1.67 -17.64 -9.06
N LEU A 437 0.87 -17.03 -9.93
CA LEU A 437 -0.34 -17.66 -10.47
C LEU A 437 -0.02 -18.94 -11.26
N GLU A 438 1.02 -18.94 -12.09
CA GLU A 438 1.43 -20.13 -12.87
C GLU A 438 1.68 -21.36 -11.97
N TYR A 439 2.13 -21.13 -10.74
CA TYR A 439 2.44 -22.16 -9.74
C TYR A 439 1.33 -22.34 -8.68
N LYS A 440 0.19 -21.65 -8.81
CA LYS A 440 -0.92 -21.64 -7.84
C LYS A 440 -0.47 -21.23 -6.44
N ILE A 441 0.20 -20.07 -6.34
CA ILE A 441 0.72 -19.49 -5.11
C ILE A 441 0.04 -18.15 -4.83
N GLY A 442 -0.46 -17.99 -3.59
CA GLY A 442 -0.94 -16.74 -3.05
C GLY A 442 0.23 -15.87 -2.58
N VAL A 443 0.15 -14.56 -2.81
CA VAL A 443 1.23 -13.62 -2.54
C VAL A 443 0.82 -12.61 -1.48
N ASN A 444 1.68 -12.43 -0.49
CA ASN A 444 1.67 -11.39 0.50
C ASN A 444 2.93 -10.53 0.30
N PHE A 445 2.77 -9.29 -0.19
CA PHE A 445 3.89 -8.39 -0.38
C PHE A 445 4.13 -7.52 0.86
N HIS A 446 5.39 -7.46 1.32
CA HIS A 446 5.88 -6.51 2.31
C HIS A 446 6.73 -5.41 1.65
N GLU A 447 6.74 -4.22 2.25
CA GLU A 447 7.29 -2.97 1.71
C GLU A 447 6.82 -2.63 0.27
N PRO A 448 5.60 -2.98 -0.12
CA PRO A 448 5.13 -2.88 -1.49
C PRO A 448 4.66 -1.48 -1.84
N ILE A 449 4.37 -1.28 -3.12
CA ILE A 449 3.52 -0.16 -3.55
C ILE A 449 2.10 -0.30 -2.97
N LYS A 450 1.35 0.81 -2.96
CA LYS A 450 -0.07 0.83 -2.59
C LYS A 450 -0.90 -0.11 -3.49
N ASP A 451 -2.01 -0.61 -2.96
CA ASP A 451 -2.96 -1.42 -3.73
C ASP A 451 -3.85 -0.55 -4.61
N THR A 452 -4.09 -0.97 -5.83
CA THR A 452 -4.94 -0.30 -6.82
C THR A 452 -6.09 -1.19 -7.33
N GLY A 453 -6.47 -2.21 -6.54
CA GLY A 453 -7.58 -3.10 -6.81
C GLY A 453 -7.22 -4.36 -7.59
N GLU A 454 -5.95 -4.71 -7.65
CA GLU A 454 -5.41 -5.84 -8.44
C GLU A 454 -6.05 -7.18 -8.08
N ARG A 455 -6.47 -7.36 -6.82
CA ARG A 455 -7.12 -8.60 -6.32
C ARG A 455 -8.42 -8.95 -7.04
N ARG A 456 -9.06 -8.02 -7.76
CA ARG A 456 -10.19 -8.33 -8.64
C ARG A 456 -9.76 -9.19 -9.82
N THR A 457 -8.66 -8.81 -10.46
CA THR A 457 -8.13 -9.48 -11.66
C THR A 457 -7.31 -10.72 -11.30
N TYR A 458 -6.55 -10.62 -10.21
CA TYR A 458 -5.66 -11.65 -9.69
C TYR A 458 -5.92 -11.87 -8.20
N PRO A 459 -6.95 -12.64 -7.84
CA PRO A 459 -7.28 -12.90 -6.44
C PRO A 459 -6.20 -13.69 -5.66
N ASN A 460 -5.15 -14.18 -6.30
CA ASN A 460 -3.94 -14.67 -5.62
C ASN A 460 -3.06 -13.54 -5.04
N MET A 461 -3.36 -12.27 -5.31
CA MET A 461 -2.86 -11.11 -4.57
C MET A 461 -3.62 -11.04 -3.23
N LEU A 462 -3.04 -11.60 -2.16
CA LEU A 462 -3.72 -11.71 -0.88
C LEU A 462 -3.67 -10.39 -0.11
N THR A 463 -2.47 -9.91 0.20
CA THR A 463 -2.27 -8.70 1.01
C THR A 463 -1.08 -7.89 0.55
N ARG A 464 -1.12 -6.60 0.87
CA ARG A 464 -0.01 -5.66 0.74
C ARG A 464 0.14 -4.92 2.07
N GLU A 465 1.29 -5.05 2.70
CA GLU A 465 1.62 -4.28 3.89
C GLU A 465 1.95 -2.82 3.51
N GLY A 466 3.16 -2.35 3.69
CA GLY A 466 3.59 -0.98 3.40
C GLY A 466 2.85 0.06 4.24
N ALA A 467 2.76 -0.18 5.54
CA ALA A 467 2.27 0.76 6.54
C ALA A 467 3.10 0.59 7.81
N LYS A 468 3.28 1.65 8.58
CA LYS A 468 3.98 1.55 9.86
C LYS A 468 3.24 0.57 10.77
N GLY A 469 3.83 -0.61 10.98
CA GLY A 469 3.27 -1.73 11.71
C GLY A 469 3.72 -1.81 13.16
N MET A 470 3.30 -2.88 13.87
CA MET A 470 3.62 -3.10 15.28
C MET A 470 5.10 -3.37 15.54
N GLU A 471 5.86 -3.81 14.53
CA GLU A 471 7.31 -4.05 14.66
C GLU A 471 8.08 -2.78 15.02
N TYR A 472 7.58 -1.61 14.60
CA TYR A 472 8.18 -0.32 14.94
C TYR A 472 8.15 0.01 16.45
N ASN A 473 7.39 -0.74 17.25
CA ASN A 473 7.46 -0.64 18.72
C ASN A 473 8.80 -1.12 19.28
N ALA A 474 9.60 -1.88 18.49
CA ALA A 474 10.91 -2.36 18.92
C ALA A 474 12.01 -1.29 18.83
N TRP A 475 11.91 -0.31 17.96
CA TRP A 475 13.02 0.63 17.68
C TRP A 475 12.63 2.08 17.37
N SER A 476 11.38 2.45 17.50
CA SER A 476 10.93 3.84 17.27
C SER A 476 9.89 4.26 18.30
N GLY A 477 9.30 5.45 18.13
CA GLY A 477 8.14 5.87 18.92
C GLY A 477 6.89 4.99 18.75
N GLY A 478 7.01 3.91 18.01
CA GLY A 478 6.00 2.88 17.89
C GLY A 478 4.85 3.21 16.95
N ASN A 479 3.81 2.39 17.04
CA ASN A 479 2.56 2.51 16.31
C ASN A 479 1.41 2.72 17.30
N PRO A 480 0.99 3.98 17.59
CA PRO A 480 -0.05 4.25 18.56
C PRO A 480 -1.42 3.73 18.09
N PRO A 481 -2.33 3.37 19.00
CA PRO A 481 -3.67 2.89 18.66
C PRO A 481 -4.45 3.85 17.75
N SER A 482 -4.25 5.16 17.91
CA SER A 482 -4.85 6.19 17.05
C SER A 482 -4.44 6.03 15.58
N HIS A 483 -3.18 5.64 15.31
CA HIS A 483 -2.72 5.37 13.95
C HIS A 483 -3.34 4.09 13.39
N THR A 484 -3.37 3.02 14.18
CA THR A 484 -4.01 1.76 13.78
C THR A 484 -5.48 1.97 13.36
N THR A 485 -6.22 2.83 14.07
CA THR A 485 -7.65 3.09 13.77
C THR A 485 -7.89 3.92 12.52
N ILE A 486 -6.92 4.67 12.03
CA ILE A 486 -7.07 5.45 10.78
C ILE A 486 -6.59 4.71 9.53
N LEU A 487 -5.81 3.65 9.67
CA LEU A 487 -5.31 2.87 8.53
C LEU A 487 -6.42 2.33 7.61
N PRO A 488 -7.57 1.83 8.11
CA PRO A 488 -8.67 1.39 7.25
C PRO A 488 -9.26 2.50 6.35
N PHE A 489 -9.11 3.77 6.74
CA PHE A 489 -9.60 4.94 5.99
C PHE A 489 -8.53 5.61 5.13
N THR A 490 -7.30 5.14 5.20
CA THR A 490 -6.14 5.71 4.52
C THR A 490 -5.42 4.63 3.72
N ARG A 491 -4.26 4.17 4.17
CA ARG A 491 -3.42 3.19 3.44
C ARG A 491 -4.17 1.92 3.02
N LEU A 492 -5.07 1.44 3.86
CA LEU A 492 -5.77 0.15 3.66
C LEU A 492 -7.19 0.31 3.11
N LEU A 493 -7.56 1.51 2.65
CA LEU A 493 -8.91 1.79 2.17
C LEU A 493 -9.32 0.92 0.96
N ASN A 494 -8.36 0.41 0.21
CA ASN A 494 -8.61 -0.31 -1.04
C ASN A 494 -8.20 -1.79 -1.02
N SER A 495 -7.54 -2.24 0.05
CA SER A 495 -7.06 -3.62 0.17
C SER A 495 -6.98 -4.11 1.61
N PRO A 496 -7.06 -5.43 1.82
CA PRO A 496 -6.63 -6.02 3.07
C PRO A 496 -5.12 -5.85 3.27
N MET A 497 -4.71 -5.81 4.53
CA MET A 497 -3.32 -5.73 4.97
C MET A 497 -2.89 -7.04 5.62
N ASP A 498 -1.60 -7.32 5.54
CA ASP A 498 -0.94 -8.28 6.42
C ASP A 498 -0.74 -7.61 7.79
N PHE A 499 -1.75 -7.73 8.65
CA PHE A 499 -1.79 -7.04 9.94
C PHE A 499 -1.27 -7.95 11.04
N THR A 500 -0.27 -7.48 11.80
CA THR A 500 0.26 -8.15 12.97
C THR A 500 -0.37 -7.55 14.23
N PRO A 501 -1.40 -8.18 14.83
CA PRO A 501 -2.11 -7.61 15.96
C PRO A 501 -1.36 -7.73 17.29
N GLY A 502 -0.34 -8.61 17.36
CA GLY A 502 0.40 -8.83 18.60
C GLY A 502 1.43 -9.94 18.49
N ILE A 503 2.02 -10.25 19.64
CA ILE A 503 3.06 -11.24 19.82
C ILE A 503 2.59 -12.21 20.90
N PHE A 504 2.71 -13.52 20.67
CA PHE A 504 2.21 -14.53 21.60
C PHE A 504 3.27 -15.08 22.54
N ASP A 505 4.53 -15.13 22.10
CA ASP A 505 5.63 -15.58 22.94
C ASP A 505 6.48 -14.37 23.35
N LEU A 506 6.22 -13.88 24.55
CA LEU A 506 7.02 -12.82 25.18
C LEU A 506 8.10 -13.41 26.09
N LEU A 507 7.95 -14.69 26.48
CA LEU A 507 8.87 -15.42 27.33
C LEU A 507 9.75 -16.31 26.44
N TYR A 508 10.87 -15.77 26.01
CA TYR A 508 11.85 -16.58 25.29
C TYR A 508 12.59 -17.49 26.26
N ASP A 509 12.63 -18.79 25.97
CA ASP A 509 13.43 -19.76 26.74
C ASP A 509 14.81 -19.20 27.04
N ASN A 510 15.24 -19.37 28.26
CA ASN A 510 16.54 -18.90 28.70
C ASN A 510 17.65 -19.44 27.81
N ILE A 511 18.52 -18.55 27.36
CA ILE A 511 19.84 -18.96 26.95
C ILE A 511 20.50 -19.44 28.24
N GLU A 512 20.78 -20.73 28.34
CA GLU A 512 21.55 -21.28 29.48
C GLU A 512 22.83 -20.47 29.61
N SER A 513 22.85 -19.54 30.58
CA SER A 513 24.08 -18.94 31.04
C SER A 513 24.44 -19.62 32.36
N ASN A 514 25.51 -20.38 32.37
CA ASN A 514 26.07 -21.03 33.55
C ASN A 514 26.76 -20.05 34.49
N SER A 515 26.37 -18.79 34.58
CA SER A 515 26.97 -17.84 35.50
C SER A 515 25.96 -16.92 36.14
N SER A 516 25.76 -17.10 37.47
CA SER A 516 25.15 -16.07 38.29
C SER A 516 26.14 -14.91 38.47
N LYS A 517 25.99 -13.82 37.78
CA LYS A 517 26.74 -12.58 38.04
C LYS A 517 25.81 -11.55 38.63
N GLU A 518 26.23 -10.94 39.74
CA GLU A 518 25.59 -9.72 40.25
C GLU A 518 26.02 -8.56 39.35
N PHE A 519 25.06 -7.77 38.89
CA PHE A 519 25.33 -6.52 38.17
C PHE A 519 24.31 -5.47 38.55
N SER A 520 24.72 -4.22 38.51
CA SER A 520 23.83 -3.09 38.64
C SER A 520 23.51 -2.53 37.26
N VAL A 521 22.25 -2.19 37.06
CA VAL A 521 21.78 -1.59 35.80
C VAL A 521 21.29 -0.19 36.13
N THR A 522 21.90 0.77 35.48
CA THR A 522 21.46 2.16 35.55
C THR A 522 20.74 2.52 34.27
N PHE A 523 19.46 2.84 34.33
CA PHE A 523 18.72 3.42 33.22
C PHE A 523 18.75 4.93 33.38
N THR A 524 19.24 5.62 32.37
CA THR A 524 19.13 7.08 32.31
C THR A 524 18.07 7.39 31.26
N VAL A 525 16.95 7.96 31.69
CA VAL A 525 15.88 8.43 30.80
C VAL A 525 15.98 9.93 30.73
N ILE A 526 16.20 10.45 29.54
CA ILE A 526 16.18 11.89 29.30
C ILE A 526 14.80 12.24 28.79
N ASP A 527 14.00 12.88 29.62
CA ASP A 527 12.74 13.44 29.20
C ASP A 527 13.01 14.75 28.42
N SER A 528 12.76 14.70 27.13
CA SER A 528 12.93 15.87 26.25
C SER A 528 11.65 16.69 26.10
N GLY A 529 10.59 16.38 26.86
CA GLY A 529 9.25 16.96 26.70
C GLY A 529 8.47 16.42 25.49
N ASN A 530 9.07 15.51 24.73
CA ASN A 530 8.46 14.85 23.58
C ASN A 530 8.58 13.31 23.63
N GLY A 531 8.71 12.74 24.84
CA GLY A 531 8.94 11.31 25.00
C GLY A 531 10.42 10.91 24.99
N TYR A 532 10.70 9.70 25.39
CA TYR A 532 12.03 9.18 25.69
C TYR A 532 12.89 9.02 24.46
N GLN A 533 14.14 9.48 24.50
CA GLN A 533 15.04 9.36 23.37
C GLN A 533 16.24 8.42 23.56
N ASN A 534 16.60 8.02 24.78
CA ASN A 534 17.74 7.12 24.96
C ASN A 534 17.59 6.25 26.22
N LEU A 535 17.52 4.95 26.03
CA LEU A 535 17.68 3.95 27.08
C LEU A 535 19.07 3.36 26.92
N THR A 536 19.99 3.67 27.85
CA THR A 536 21.35 3.12 27.78
C THR A 536 21.48 1.94 28.73
N TYR A 537 21.73 0.76 28.19
CA TYR A 537 22.01 -0.48 28.93
C TYR A 537 23.52 -0.69 29.05
N LYS A 538 23.98 -1.02 30.27
CA LYS A 538 25.34 -1.50 30.51
C LYS A 538 25.30 -2.86 31.18
N GLY A 539 25.51 -3.92 30.43
CA GLY A 539 25.59 -5.29 30.91
C GLY A 539 25.45 -6.27 29.74
N SER A 540 26.02 -7.44 29.86
CA SER A 540 26.05 -8.45 28.80
C SER A 540 24.95 -9.50 28.93
N GLU A 541 24.10 -9.43 29.94
CA GLU A 541 23.11 -10.47 30.26
C GLU A 541 21.80 -9.86 30.74
N SER A 542 20.79 -10.61 30.71
CA SER A 542 19.39 -10.33 30.86
C SER A 542 18.96 -9.76 32.26
N ILE A 543 17.95 -8.90 32.31
CA ILE A 543 17.56 -8.13 33.50
C ILE A 543 16.09 -8.35 33.85
N TRP A 544 15.82 -8.51 35.17
CA TRP A 544 14.48 -8.61 35.72
C TRP A 544 14.14 -7.40 36.58
N PHE A 545 12.88 -6.94 36.56
CA PHE A 545 12.42 -5.80 37.35
C PHE A 545 11.40 -6.24 38.40
N GLU A 546 11.67 -6.00 39.67
CA GLU A 546 10.69 -6.07 40.76
C GLU A 546 10.45 -4.71 41.44
N LYS A 547 9.34 -4.64 42.14
CA LYS A 547 8.58 -3.48 42.67
C LYS A 547 9.32 -2.35 43.43
N ASN A 548 10.61 -2.34 43.60
CA ASN A 548 11.31 -1.36 44.46
C ASN A 548 12.41 -0.60 43.70
N MET A 549 12.01 0.19 42.72
CA MET A 549 12.94 1.13 42.06
C MET A 549 13.12 2.40 42.92
N LYS A 550 14.37 2.81 43.17
CA LYS A 550 14.68 4.18 43.58
C LYS A 550 14.86 5.04 42.34
N VAL A 551 14.15 6.14 42.29
CA VAL A 551 14.27 7.14 41.21
C VAL A 551 15.00 8.35 41.79
N ASP A 552 16.19 8.62 41.25
CA ASP A 552 16.91 9.86 41.50
C ASP A 552 16.71 10.79 40.31
N THR A 553 16.39 12.05 40.59
CA THR A 553 16.20 13.08 39.58
C THR A 553 17.40 14.03 39.58
N THR A 554 18.06 14.17 38.45
CA THR A 554 19.07 15.21 38.25
C THR A 554 18.67 16.09 37.06
N TYR A 555 19.37 17.18 36.84
CA TYR A 555 19.07 18.11 35.77
C TYR A 555 20.29 18.30 34.87
N ALA A 556 20.09 18.18 33.55
CA ALA A 556 21.06 18.58 32.56
C ALA A 556 20.42 19.55 31.56
N ASN A 557 21.04 20.69 31.37
CA ASN A 557 20.53 21.74 30.46
C ASN A 557 19.08 22.17 30.77
N ASN A 558 18.73 22.30 32.05
CA ASN A 558 17.39 22.63 32.56
C ASN A 558 16.30 21.60 32.21
N ARG A 559 16.67 20.38 31.91
CA ARG A 559 15.73 19.26 31.71
C ARG A 559 15.93 18.21 32.77
N PRO A 560 14.86 17.61 33.32
CA PRO A 560 14.98 16.53 34.29
C PRO A 560 15.56 15.29 33.62
N ILE A 561 16.51 14.66 34.30
CA ILE A 561 17.02 13.33 33.99
C ILE A 561 16.62 12.43 35.13
N TYR A 562 15.86 11.38 34.85
CA TYR A 562 15.44 10.39 35.84
C TYR A 562 16.43 9.23 35.79
N ILE A 563 17.03 8.94 36.95
CA ILE A 563 18.00 7.84 37.07
C ILE A 563 17.33 6.76 37.93
N TRP A 564 17.09 5.59 37.34
CA TRP A 564 16.61 4.43 38.10
C TRP A 564 17.80 3.54 38.43
N THR A 565 18.02 3.29 39.69
CA THR A 565 19.04 2.35 40.16
C THR A 565 18.34 1.12 40.73
N ILE A 566 18.69 -0.04 40.18
CA ILE A 566 18.22 -1.32 40.69
C ILE A 566 19.42 -2.07 41.25
N GLU A 567 19.40 -2.30 42.54
CA GLU A 567 20.36 -3.19 43.21
C GLU A 567 19.63 -4.48 43.55
N GLN A 568 19.81 -5.54 42.73
CA GLN A 568 19.27 -6.86 43.04
C GLN A 568 20.16 -7.97 42.51
N LYS A 569 20.15 -9.10 43.25
CA LYS A 569 20.69 -10.38 42.72
C LYS A 569 19.74 -10.88 41.67
N LEU A 570 20.22 -10.93 40.44
CA LEU A 570 19.45 -11.43 39.32
C LEU A 570 19.71 -12.94 39.21
N GLN A 571 18.64 -13.73 39.37
CA GLN A 571 18.69 -15.15 38.98
C GLN A 571 18.35 -15.24 37.51
N VAL A 572 19.06 -16.10 36.79
CA VAL A 572 18.74 -16.45 35.41
C VAL A 572 17.39 -17.14 35.42
N GLY A 573 16.38 -16.51 34.91
CA GLY A 573 14.99 -16.96 34.90
C GLY A 573 14.19 -16.20 33.85
N ASP A 574 12.94 -16.54 33.69
CA ASP A 574 12.02 -16.10 32.64
C ASP A 574 11.95 -14.57 32.44
N TRP A 575 11.86 -14.12 31.19
CA TRP A 575 11.87 -12.71 30.77
C TRP A 575 10.49 -12.21 30.41
N GLU A 576 10.06 -11.10 30.99
CA GLU A 576 9.03 -10.24 30.43
C GLU A 576 9.68 -8.98 29.83
N TRP A 577 9.58 -8.82 28.50
CA TRP A 577 9.87 -7.56 27.85
C TRP A 577 8.57 -6.79 27.68
N GLY A 578 8.50 -5.61 28.17
CA GLY A 578 7.34 -4.80 27.91
C GLY A 578 7.07 -3.68 28.90
N VAL A 579 8.09 -2.91 29.24
CA VAL A 579 7.81 -1.54 29.67
C VAL A 579 8.13 -0.67 28.46
N SER A 580 7.13 -0.35 27.65
CA SER A 580 7.23 0.82 26.81
C SER A 580 7.29 2.03 27.73
N ALA A 581 8.11 2.99 27.40
CA ALA A 581 8.21 4.25 28.12
C ALA A 581 6.84 4.97 28.26
N ASP A 582 5.88 4.63 27.41
CA ASP A 582 4.51 5.15 27.41
C ASP A 582 3.65 4.72 28.61
N HIS A 583 4.10 3.76 29.41
CA HIS A 583 3.38 3.31 30.63
C HIS A 583 3.92 3.93 31.92
N ILE A 584 4.94 4.77 31.84
CA ILE A 584 5.43 5.52 32.98
C ILE A 584 4.76 6.89 32.95
N ASN A 585 3.51 6.96 33.44
CA ASN A 585 2.90 8.22 33.83
C ASN A 585 3.59 8.68 35.10
N LEU A 586 4.52 9.61 34.99
CA LEU A 586 5.02 10.43 36.10
C LEU A 586 4.19 11.71 36.20
#